data_8056d57e5b364882b1dafdc484b1d0bd
#
_entry.id   8056d57e5b364882b1dafdc484b1d0bd
#
_cell.length_a   1.000
_cell.length_b   1.000
_cell.length_c   1.000
_cell.angle_alpha   90.00
_cell.angle_beta   90.00
_cell.angle_gamma   90.00
#
_symmetry.space_group_name_H-M   'P 1'
#
loop_
_entity.id
_entity.type
_entity.pdbx_description
1 polymer ?
#
loop_
_entity_poly.entity_id
_entity_poly.type
_entity_poly.pdbx_seq_one_letter_code
_entity_poly.pdbx_strand_id
1 'polypeptide(L)'
;MRIIRFIGVACVIGLFFWCIVAIDEVGEHPDKIWLHRCNSMEKLYEHSERYSNFEVDIVFRQDSVFGVTYDIDTSFNLSIEPYFGYIQQNGGKLWLDIKNLDLQNVSAMLTQLADLTSRYDIDKERLIIESRNWQALQRFTEEGYYTSLYIGWENPSRLESEEIDSYMDKLRKAVDHKIVHALSFPGWWYSTIKENLNRSIDLLTWKHRTTQWQLLLTPKGHKMLDDPELKVILVK
;
A
#
# COMPACT_ATOMS: atom_id res chain seq x y z
N MET A 1 -17.10 -42.54 27.64
CA MET A 1 -15.81 -42.08 27.07
C MET A 1 -15.90 -41.36 25.74
N ARG A 2 -16.78 -41.70 24.79
CA ARG A 2 -16.93 -40.97 23.50
C ARG A 2 -17.52 -39.56 23.63
N ILE A 3 -18.49 -39.32 24.50
CA ILE A 3 -19.18 -38.02 24.69
C ILE A 3 -18.23 -36.97 25.25
N ILE A 4 -17.35 -37.32 26.19
CA ILE A 4 -16.37 -36.41 26.80
C ILE A 4 -15.34 -35.93 25.78
N ARG A 5 -14.94 -36.81 24.82
CA ARG A 5 -14.05 -36.42 23.72
C ARG A 5 -14.71 -35.45 22.74
N PHE A 6 -16.00 -35.59 22.45
CA PHE A 6 -16.73 -34.67 21.60
C PHE A 6 -16.91 -33.28 22.21
N ILE A 7 -17.18 -33.20 23.52
CA ILE A 7 -17.30 -31.94 24.25
C ILE A 7 -15.94 -31.22 24.29
N GLY A 8 -14.85 -31.95 24.55
CA GLY A 8 -13.49 -31.36 24.54
C GLY A 8 -13.10 -30.77 23.19
N VAL A 9 -13.40 -31.47 22.07
CA VAL A 9 -13.11 -30.96 20.70
C VAL A 9 -13.98 -29.75 20.38
N ALA A 10 -15.28 -29.76 20.74
CA ALA A 10 -16.16 -28.61 20.52
C ALA A 10 -15.73 -27.36 21.32
N CYS A 11 -15.27 -27.55 22.58
CA CYS A 11 -14.73 -26.46 23.38
C CYS A 11 -13.42 -25.87 22.79
N VAL A 12 -12.53 -26.71 22.29
CA VAL A 12 -11.28 -26.28 21.67
C VAL A 12 -11.56 -25.50 20.37
N ILE A 13 -12.48 -25.99 19.54
CA ILE A 13 -12.90 -25.31 18.31
C ILE A 13 -13.60 -23.99 18.66
N GLY A 14 -14.46 -23.96 19.67
CA GLY A 14 -15.12 -22.74 20.15
C GLY A 14 -14.16 -21.71 20.71
N LEU A 15 -13.14 -22.12 21.48
CA LEU A 15 -12.09 -21.25 21.99
C LEU A 15 -11.21 -20.71 20.84
N PHE A 16 -10.87 -21.57 19.90
CA PHE A 16 -10.11 -21.19 18.71
C PHE A 16 -10.89 -20.17 17.85
N PHE A 17 -12.19 -20.40 17.62
CA PHE A 17 -13.06 -19.44 16.94
C PHE A 17 -13.22 -18.14 17.73
N TRP A 18 -13.35 -18.21 19.04
CA TRP A 18 -13.47 -17.02 19.90
C TRP A 18 -12.17 -16.20 19.92
N CYS A 19 -11.02 -16.85 20.02
CA CYS A 19 -9.72 -16.17 19.86
C CYS A 19 -9.57 -15.51 18.49
N ILE A 20 -10.02 -16.17 17.43
CA ILE A 20 -9.99 -15.65 16.06
C ILE A 20 -10.89 -14.42 15.90
N VAL A 21 -12.08 -14.43 16.47
CA VAL A 21 -13.05 -13.31 16.40
C VAL A 21 -12.64 -12.14 17.32
N ALA A 22 -11.89 -12.41 18.38
CA ALA A 22 -11.46 -11.40 19.34
C ALA A 22 -10.24 -10.58 18.90
N ILE A 23 -9.54 -11.00 17.82
CA ILE A 23 -8.35 -10.29 17.37
C ILE A 23 -8.73 -9.38 16.17
N ASP A 24 -8.87 -8.10 16.43
CA ASP A 24 -9.03 -7.07 15.42
C ASP A 24 -7.69 -6.40 15.10
N GLU A 25 -6.93 -6.98 14.17
CA GLU A 25 -5.62 -6.46 13.79
C GLU A 25 -5.66 -5.10 13.14
N VAL A 26 -6.72 -4.80 12.40
CA VAL A 26 -6.86 -3.46 11.82
C VAL A 26 -7.01 -2.46 12.95
N GLY A 27 -7.81 -2.81 14.00
CA GLY A 27 -7.95 -1.99 15.19
C GLY A 27 -6.65 -1.86 16.02
N GLU A 28 -5.81 -2.91 16.05
CA GLU A 28 -4.50 -2.86 16.72
C GLU A 28 -3.42 -2.14 15.90
N HIS A 29 -3.51 -2.15 14.58
CA HIS A 29 -2.54 -1.54 13.65
C HIS A 29 -3.20 -0.66 12.57
N PRO A 30 -4.07 0.31 12.93
CA PRO A 30 -4.86 1.08 11.96
C PRO A 30 -4.01 1.92 11.01
N ASP A 31 -2.85 2.37 11.47
CA ASP A 31 -1.91 3.15 10.65
C ASP A 31 -1.09 2.28 9.70
N LYS A 32 -1.00 0.99 9.95
CA LYS A 32 -0.15 0.05 9.21
C LYS A 32 -0.91 -0.82 8.23
N ILE A 33 -2.15 -1.20 8.56
CA ILE A 33 -2.96 -2.08 7.72
C ILE A 33 -3.99 -1.26 6.93
N TRP A 34 -3.82 -1.22 5.60
CA TRP A 34 -4.64 -0.41 4.70
C TRP A 34 -5.43 -1.28 3.73
N LEU A 35 -6.59 -0.78 3.29
CA LEU A 35 -7.41 -1.46 2.29
C LEU A 35 -6.78 -1.33 0.89
N HIS A 36 -6.55 -2.47 0.25
CA HIS A 36 -5.98 -2.57 -1.09
C HIS A 36 -7.04 -2.43 -2.19
N ARG A 37 -6.72 -1.67 -3.26
CA ARG A 37 -7.57 -1.48 -4.44
C ARG A 37 -8.98 -1.02 -4.08
N CYS A 38 -9.04 0.06 -3.33
CA CYS A 38 -10.29 0.72 -3.02
C CYS A 38 -10.75 1.57 -4.24
N ASN A 39 -10.96 0.91 -5.39
CA ASN A 39 -11.19 1.54 -6.69
C ASN A 39 -12.68 1.86 -6.97
N SER A 40 -13.51 1.90 -5.94
CA SER A 40 -14.89 2.40 -6.04
C SER A 40 -15.34 3.01 -4.72
N MET A 41 -16.22 3.99 -4.78
CA MET A 41 -16.81 4.60 -3.58
C MET A 41 -17.68 3.61 -2.80
N GLU A 42 -18.31 2.65 -3.49
CA GLU A 42 -19.05 1.57 -2.85
C GLU A 42 -18.13 0.76 -1.92
N LYS A 43 -16.99 0.31 -2.43
CA LYS A 43 -16.00 -0.43 -1.63
C LYS A 43 -15.45 0.41 -0.48
N LEU A 44 -15.22 1.71 -0.71
CA LEU A 44 -14.78 2.63 0.34
C LEU A 44 -15.79 2.65 1.50
N TYR A 45 -17.07 2.90 1.19
CA TYR A 45 -18.12 2.97 2.22
C TYR A 45 -18.37 1.63 2.91
N GLU A 46 -18.30 0.51 2.18
CA GLU A 46 -18.48 -0.84 2.75
C GLU A 46 -17.40 -1.16 3.81
N HIS A 47 -16.19 -0.63 3.61
CA HIS A 47 -15.05 -0.96 4.47
C HIS A 47 -14.61 0.18 5.40
N SER A 48 -15.26 1.34 5.34
CA SER A 48 -14.85 2.55 6.06
C SER A 48 -14.97 2.47 7.58
N GLU A 49 -15.82 1.61 8.11
CA GLU A 49 -15.89 1.37 9.57
C GLU A 49 -14.66 0.63 10.10
N ARG A 50 -13.97 -0.10 9.21
CA ARG A 50 -12.84 -0.94 9.58
C ARG A 50 -11.49 -0.34 9.19
N TYR A 51 -11.41 0.34 8.05
CA TYR A 51 -10.17 0.90 7.52
C TYR A 51 -10.26 2.41 7.46
N SER A 52 -9.27 3.09 8.03
CA SER A 52 -9.14 4.55 7.92
C SER A 52 -8.33 4.96 6.70
N ASN A 53 -7.54 4.04 6.12
CA ASN A 53 -6.56 4.31 5.09
C ASN A 53 -6.76 3.39 3.88
N PHE A 54 -6.62 3.95 2.68
CA PHE A 54 -7.00 3.27 1.43
C PHE A 54 -5.92 3.43 0.36
N GLU A 55 -5.68 2.37 -0.41
CA GLU A 55 -4.91 2.45 -1.64
C GLU A 55 -5.86 2.47 -2.84
N VAL A 56 -5.57 3.32 -3.81
CA VAL A 56 -6.38 3.56 -5.00
C VAL A 56 -5.50 3.61 -6.24
N ASP A 57 -5.82 2.76 -7.22
CA ASP A 57 -5.19 2.82 -8.54
C ASP A 57 -5.73 4.02 -9.33
N ILE A 58 -4.85 4.88 -9.84
CA ILE A 58 -5.25 6.07 -10.60
C ILE A 58 -4.47 6.25 -11.90
N VAL A 59 -5.13 6.86 -12.87
CA VAL A 59 -4.58 7.26 -14.16
C VAL A 59 -4.85 8.74 -14.39
N PHE A 60 -3.84 9.50 -14.77
CA PHE A 60 -4.00 10.89 -15.17
C PHE A 60 -4.44 10.97 -16.64
N ARG A 61 -5.60 11.57 -16.87
CA ARG A 61 -6.22 11.65 -18.19
C ARG A 61 -5.85 12.94 -18.93
N GLN A 62 -6.15 12.98 -20.21
CA GLN A 62 -5.88 14.14 -21.07
C GLN A 62 -6.67 15.40 -20.66
N ASP A 63 -7.80 15.23 -20.00
CA ASP A 63 -8.60 16.33 -19.43
C ASP A 63 -8.05 16.87 -18.09
N SER A 64 -6.84 16.47 -17.72
CA SER A 64 -6.16 16.81 -16.47
C SER A 64 -6.88 16.32 -15.20
N VAL A 65 -7.63 15.23 -15.29
CA VAL A 65 -8.32 14.60 -14.17
C VAL A 65 -7.62 13.29 -13.79
N PHE A 66 -7.45 13.04 -12.50
CA PHE A 66 -7.09 11.73 -11.99
C PHE A 66 -8.31 10.82 -11.98
N GLY A 67 -8.39 9.91 -12.94
CA GLY A 67 -9.41 8.87 -13.00
C GLY A 67 -9.05 7.67 -12.14
N VAL A 68 -10.02 7.13 -11.43
CA VAL A 68 -9.84 5.91 -10.62
C VAL A 68 -9.99 4.70 -11.52
N THR A 69 -8.87 4.05 -11.83
CA THR A 69 -8.80 2.83 -12.65
C THR A 69 -7.43 2.20 -12.54
N TYR A 70 -7.38 0.88 -12.62
CA TYR A 70 -6.13 0.12 -12.73
C TYR A 70 -5.54 0.15 -14.16
N ASP A 71 -6.41 0.23 -15.16
CA ASP A 71 -6.05 0.11 -16.57
C ASP A 71 -6.02 1.49 -17.25
N ILE A 72 -4.92 1.79 -17.94
CA ILE A 72 -4.70 3.06 -18.64
C ILE A 72 -5.74 3.30 -19.74
N ASP A 73 -6.20 2.24 -20.38
CA ASP A 73 -7.12 2.30 -21.50
C ASP A 73 -8.60 2.26 -21.09
N THR A 74 -8.88 2.14 -19.77
CA THR A 74 -10.24 2.03 -19.25
C THR A 74 -10.61 3.25 -18.40
N SER A 75 -11.85 3.75 -18.53
CA SER A 75 -12.42 4.79 -17.69
C SER A 75 -13.76 4.36 -17.12
N PHE A 76 -13.91 4.47 -15.81
CA PHE A 76 -15.17 4.19 -15.09
C PHE A 76 -15.94 5.47 -14.72
N ASN A 77 -15.58 6.62 -15.30
CA ASN A 77 -16.16 7.94 -14.98
C ASN A 77 -16.08 8.32 -13.48
N LEU A 78 -15.18 7.68 -12.73
CA LEU A 78 -14.90 8.01 -11.34
C LEU A 78 -13.56 8.77 -11.29
N SER A 79 -13.60 9.96 -10.71
CA SER A 79 -12.38 10.73 -10.39
C SER A 79 -11.93 10.48 -8.94
N ILE A 80 -10.71 10.93 -8.62
CA ILE A 80 -10.19 10.85 -7.26
C ILE A 80 -10.85 11.84 -6.28
N GLU A 81 -11.54 12.87 -6.78
CA GLU A 81 -12.11 13.94 -5.95
C GLU A 81 -13.05 13.45 -4.83
N PRO A 82 -13.97 12.48 -5.07
CA PRO A 82 -14.79 11.93 -3.98
C PRO A 82 -13.99 11.34 -2.82
N TYR A 83 -12.79 10.78 -3.09
CA TYR A 83 -11.90 10.25 -2.06
C TYR A 83 -11.27 11.38 -1.24
N PHE A 84 -10.88 12.49 -1.88
CA PHE A 84 -10.40 13.68 -1.19
C PHE A 84 -11.50 14.25 -0.28
N GLY A 85 -12.73 14.38 -0.78
CA GLY A 85 -13.88 14.78 0.02
C GLY A 85 -14.14 13.85 1.21
N TYR A 86 -14.00 12.54 1.00
CA TYR A 86 -14.16 11.56 2.08
C TYR A 86 -13.10 11.72 3.17
N ILE A 87 -11.79 11.76 2.82
CA ILE A 87 -10.74 11.90 3.83
C ILE A 87 -10.72 13.28 4.48
N GLN A 88 -11.19 14.34 3.81
CA GLN A 88 -11.40 15.65 4.43
C GLN A 88 -12.37 15.55 5.61
N GLN A 89 -13.48 14.86 5.44
CA GLN A 89 -14.55 14.77 6.45
C GLN A 89 -14.26 13.74 7.54
N ASN A 90 -13.63 12.63 7.21
CA ASN A 90 -13.51 11.46 8.09
C ASN A 90 -12.07 11.21 8.60
N GLY A 91 -11.10 11.98 8.11
CA GLY A 91 -9.70 11.69 8.39
C GLY A 91 -9.13 10.58 7.48
N GLY A 92 -7.97 10.02 7.87
CA GLY A 92 -7.30 8.95 7.13
C GLY A 92 -6.32 9.44 6.06
N LYS A 93 -5.75 8.48 5.32
CA LYS A 93 -4.72 8.71 4.31
C LYS A 93 -5.07 7.97 3.01
N LEU A 94 -4.54 8.46 1.90
CA LEU A 94 -4.64 7.82 0.59
C LEU A 94 -3.26 7.43 0.07
N TRP A 95 -3.16 6.22 -0.45
CA TRP A 95 -2.05 5.78 -1.26
C TRP A 95 -2.51 5.79 -2.72
N LEU A 96 -1.93 6.69 -3.51
CA LEU A 96 -2.25 6.93 -4.91
C LEU A 96 -1.23 6.20 -5.78
N ASP A 97 -1.59 5.03 -6.32
CA ASP A 97 -0.78 4.27 -7.28
C ASP A 97 -0.99 4.82 -8.69
N ILE A 98 -0.10 5.73 -9.12
CA ILE A 98 -0.19 6.42 -10.42
C ILE A 98 0.39 5.54 -11.52
N LYS A 99 -0.49 4.99 -12.36
CA LYS A 99 -0.13 4.00 -13.39
C LYS A 99 0.64 4.58 -14.57
N ASN A 100 0.41 5.85 -14.92
CA ASN A 100 0.94 6.49 -16.11
C ASN A 100 1.80 7.74 -15.84
N LEU A 101 2.43 7.82 -14.65
CA LEU A 101 3.35 8.89 -14.34
C LEU A 101 4.60 8.81 -15.22
N ASP A 102 4.93 9.92 -15.90
CA ASP A 102 6.15 10.09 -16.68
C ASP A 102 6.68 11.54 -16.64
N LEU A 103 7.84 11.78 -17.26
CA LEU A 103 8.47 13.10 -17.31
C LEU A 103 7.69 14.13 -18.14
N GLN A 104 6.79 13.70 -19.02
CA GLN A 104 6.00 14.59 -19.89
C GLN A 104 4.78 15.12 -19.13
N ASN A 105 4.19 14.31 -18.25
CA ASN A 105 2.94 14.65 -17.55
C ASN A 105 3.12 15.04 -16.08
N VAL A 106 4.32 14.84 -15.48
CA VAL A 106 4.56 15.09 -14.05
C VAL A 106 4.21 16.51 -13.62
N SER A 107 4.52 17.53 -14.42
CA SER A 107 4.22 18.93 -14.05
C SER A 107 2.72 19.19 -14.02
N ALA A 108 1.96 18.63 -14.96
CA ALA A 108 0.49 18.74 -14.96
C ALA A 108 -0.13 17.98 -13.78
N MET A 109 0.38 16.80 -13.46
CA MET A 109 -0.05 16.03 -12.28
C MET A 109 0.22 16.75 -10.97
N LEU A 110 1.42 17.34 -10.80
CA LEU A 110 1.77 18.14 -9.62
C LEU A 110 0.82 19.32 -9.44
N THR A 111 0.54 20.07 -10.54
CA THR A 111 -0.40 21.18 -10.51
C THR A 111 -1.80 20.73 -10.08
N GLN A 112 -2.31 19.67 -10.67
CA GLN A 112 -3.63 19.13 -10.34
C GLN A 112 -3.70 18.59 -8.92
N LEU A 113 -2.65 17.90 -8.45
CA LEU A 113 -2.63 17.39 -7.09
C LEU A 113 -2.52 18.51 -6.05
N ALA A 114 -1.74 19.58 -6.34
CA ALA A 114 -1.67 20.76 -5.50
C ALA A 114 -3.03 21.50 -5.41
N ASP A 115 -3.76 21.59 -6.52
CA ASP A 115 -5.12 22.13 -6.53
C ASP A 115 -6.07 21.29 -5.66
N LEU A 116 -6.03 19.97 -5.80
CA LEU A 116 -6.84 19.05 -4.99
C LEU A 116 -6.52 19.16 -3.50
N THR A 117 -5.24 19.12 -3.12
CA THR A 117 -4.82 19.23 -1.71
C THR A 117 -5.25 20.58 -1.12
N SER A 118 -5.13 21.67 -1.87
CA SER A 118 -5.58 23.00 -1.44
C SER A 118 -7.11 23.09 -1.30
N ARG A 119 -7.85 22.60 -2.31
CA ARG A 119 -9.32 22.69 -2.34
C ARG A 119 -9.99 21.89 -1.22
N TYR A 120 -9.41 20.74 -0.87
CA TYR A 120 -9.92 19.84 0.16
C TYR A 120 -9.22 20.00 1.52
N ASP A 121 -8.31 20.94 1.66
CA ASP A 121 -7.53 21.17 2.88
C ASP A 121 -6.86 19.87 3.39
N ILE A 122 -6.14 19.19 2.50
CA ILE A 122 -5.46 17.92 2.79
C ILE A 122 -3.95 18.16 2.85
N ASP A 123 -3.35 17.83 3.99
CA ASP A 123 -1.90 17.83 4.14
C ASP A 123 -1.24 16.80 3.21
N LYS A 124 -0.12 17.18 2.58
CA LYS A 124 0.66 16.30 1.69
C LYS A 124 1.11 15.01 2.37
N GLU A 125 1.34 15.04 3.68
CA GLU A 125 1.71 13.88 4.50
C GLU A 125 0.60 12.82 4.61
N ARG A 126 -0.63 13.17 4.25
CA ARG A 126 -1.76 12.24 4.18
C ARG A 126 -1.84 11.50 2.85
N LEU A 127 -0.94 11.79 1.92
CA LEU A 127 -0.88 11.18 0.60
C LEU A 127 0.42 10.42 0.42
N ILE A 128 0.33 9.15 -0.01
CA ILE A 128 1.45 8.38 -0.54
C ILE A 128 1.34 8.41 -2.06
N ILE A 129 2.37 8.90 -2.74
CA ILE A 129 2.43 8.93 -4.20
C ILE A 129 3.33 7.79 -4.67
N GLU A 130 2.76 6.84 -5.37
CA GLU A 130 3.48 5.69 -5.90
C GLU A 130 3.56 5.70 -7.42
N SER A 131 4.69 5.28 -7.95
CA SER A 131 4.86 5.00 -9.37
C SER A 131 6.10 4.12 -9.63
N ARG A 132 6.19 3.59 -10.85
CA ARG A 132 7.37 2.88 -11.38
C ARG A 132 8.46 3.82 -11.92
N ASN A 133 8.09 5.04 -12.29
CA ASN A 133 8.98 6.01 -12.89
C ASN A 133 9.66 6.86 -11.82
N TRP A 134 10.84 6.43 -11.38
CA TRP A 134 11.58 7.09 -10.30
C TRP A 134 12.00 8.52 -10.64
N GLN A 135 12.30 8.85 -11.92
CA GLN A 135 12.72 10.19 -12.33
C GLN A 135 11.55 11.19 -12.21
N ALA A 136 10.37 10.79 -12.63
CA ALA A 136 9.18 11.61 -12.48
C ALA A 136 8.72 11.66 -11.01
N LEU A 137 8.84 10.55 -10.27
CA LEU A 137 8.48 10.46 -8.86
C LEU A 137 9.35 11.37 -7.97
N GLN A 138 10.64 11.54 -8.33
CA GLN A 138 11.55 12.47 -7.64
C GLN A 138 10.98 13.89 -7.58
N ARG A 139 10.26 14.36 -8.62
CA ARG A 139 9.65 15.69 -8.65
C ARG A 139 8.56 15.83 -7.56
N PHE A 140 7.81 14.76 -7.28
CA PHE A 140 6.87 14.75 -6.15
C PHE A 140 7.58 14.77 -4.79
N THR A 141 8.72 14.09 -4.67
CA THR A 141 9.58 14.13 -3.48
C THR A 141 10.08 15.56 -3.22
N GLU A 142 10.58 16.22 -4.26
CA GLU A 142 11.07 17.61 -4.20
C GLU A 142 9.97 18.60 -3.82
N GLU A 143 8.73 18.33 -4.21
CA GLU A 143 7.55 19.15 -3.84
C GLU A 143 6.98 18.79 -2.45
N GLY A 144 7.62 17.90 -1.71
CA GLY A 144 7.27 17.57 -0.32
C GLY A 144 6.15 16.55 -0.15
N TYR A 145 5.81 15.77 -1.19
CA TYR A 145 4.93 14.61 -1.04
C TYR A 145 5.70 13.41 -0.50
N TYR A 146 5.03 12.56 0.27
CA TYR A 146 5.59 11.26 0.64
C TYR A 146 5.48 10.30 -0.55
N THR A 147 6.64 9.83 -1.04
CA THR A 147 6.72 9.07 -2.29
C THR A 147 7.21 7.65 -2.06
N SER A 148 6.70 6.72 -2.86
CA SER A 148 7.08 5.30 -2.85
C SER A 148 7.41 4.79 -4.24
N LEU A 149 8.57 4.16 -4.40
CA LEU A 149 8.96 3.52 -5.66
C LEU A 149 8.36 2.11 -5.75
N TYR A 150 7.53 1.91 -6.77
CA TYR A 150 6.93 0.61 -7.06
C TYR A 150 7.96 -0.39 -7.62
N ILE A 151 8.10 -1.53 -6.96
CA ILE A 151 8.94 -2.64 -7.35
C ILE A 151 8.06 -3.80 -7.81
N GLY A 152 7.87 -3.91 -9.12
CA GLY A 152 7.03 -4.95 -9.74
C GLY A 152 7.83 -6.11 -10.34
N TRP A 153 9.00 -6.44 -9.75
CA TRP A 153 9.87 -7.49 -10.26
C TRP A 153 9.32 -8.88 -9.99
N GLU A 154 9.86 -9.85 -10.72
CA GLU A 154 9.53 -11.26 -10.52
C GLU A 154 9.87 -11.74 -9.10
N ASN A 155 9.24 -12.85 -8.67
CA ASN A 155 9.51 -13.44 -7.37
C ASN A 155 10.99 -13.81 -7.24
N PRO A 156 11.71 -13.35 -6.20
CA PRO A 156 13.13 -13.61 -6.03
C PRO A 156 13.49 -15.11 -5.97
N SER A 157 12.56 -15.98 -5.61
CA SER A 157 12.78 -17.43 -5.65
C SER A 157 12.98 -18.02 -7.06
N ARG A 158 12.77 -17.21 -8.10
CA ARG A 158 12.94 -17.57 -9.51
C ARG A 158 14.10 -16.85 -10.19
N LEU A 159 14.85 -16.06 -9.43
CA LEU A 159 15.95 -15.25 -9.90
C LEU A 159 17.28 -15.85 -9.45
N GLU A 160 18.30 -15.65 -10.26
CA GLU A 160 19.67 -15.95 -9.88
C GLU A 160 20.23 -14.88 -8.92
N SER A 161 21.26 -15.24 -8.15
CA SER A 161 21.83 -14.32 -7.14
C SER A 161 22.31 -13.00 -7.75
N GLU A 162 22.93 -13.06 -8.93
CA GLU A 162 23.46 -11.91 -9.66
C GLU A 162 22.35 -10.93 -10.09
N GLU A 163 21.15 -11.46 -10.41
CA GLU A 163 19.98 -10.63 -10.74
C GLU A 163 19.47 -9.91 -9.50
N ILE A 164 19.38 -10.62 -8.37
CA ILE A 164 18.99 -10.05 -7.08
C ILE A 164 19.97 -8.94 -6.68
N ASP A 165 21.27 -9.19 -6.78
CA ASP A 165 22.31 -8.20 -6.47
C ASP A 165 22.18 -6.95 -7.36
N SER A 166 21.94 -7.14 -8.66
CA SER A 166 21.71 -6.03 -9.60
C SER A 166 20.46 -5.20 -9.22
N TYR A 167 19.39 -5.86 -8.76
CA TYR A 167 18.20 -5.16 -8.27
C TYR A 167 18.48 -4.40 -6.97
N MET A 168 19.19 -5.01 -6.02
CA MET A 168 19.57 -4.34 -4.78
C MET A 168 20.46 -3.12 -5.04
N ASP A 169 21.37 -3.18 -6.00
CA ASP A 169 22.20 -2.03 -6.37
C ASP A 169 21.41 -0.86 -6.95
N LYS A 170 20.36 -1.14 -7.73
CA LYS A 170 19.43 -0.11 -8.22
C LYS A 170 18.67 0.54 -7.07
N LEU A 171 18.18 -0.27 -6.11
CA LEU A 171 17.48 0.25 -4.95
C LEU A 171 18.41 1.08 -4.05
N ARG A 172 19.62 0.61 -3.78
CA ARG A 172 20.62 1.38 -3.00
C ARG A 172 20.87 2.75 -3.61
N LYS A 173 20.99 2.85 -4.93
CA LYS A 173 21.13 4.14 -5.62
C LYS A 173 19.92 5.04 -5.38
N ALA A 174 18.70 4.52 -5.49
CA ALA A 174 17.51 5.31 -5.24
C ALA A 174 17.43 5.82 -3.79
N VAL A 175 17.83 4.98 -2.83
CA VAL A 175 17.85 5.31 -1.40
C VAL A 175 18.97 6.32 -1.10
N ASP A 176 20.19 6.06 -1.56
CA ASP A 176 21.37 6.91 -1.29
C ASP A 176 21.21 8.33 -1.87
N HIS A 177 20.49 8.48 -2.98
CA HIS A 177 20.17 9.78 -3.58
C HIS A 177 18.87 10.42 -3.06
N LYS A 178 18.19 9.78 -2.09
CA LYS A 178 16.93 10.28 -1.49
C LYS A 178 15.87 10.59 -2.55
N ILE A 179 15.78 9.75 -3.59
CA ILE A 179 14.83 9.94 -4.69
C ILE A 179 13.40 9.74 -4.21
N VAL A 180 13.19 8.84 -3.25
CA VAL A 180 11.89 8.50 -2.67
C VAL A 180 12.00 8.31 -1.16
N HIS A 181 10.86 8.36 -0.47
CA HIS A 181 10.77 8.12 0.98
C HIS A 181 10.62 6.64 1.30
N ALA A 182 10.00 5.87 0.41
CA ALA A 182 9.69 4.46 0.61
C ALA A 182 9.91 3.61 -0.64
N LEU A 183 10.01 2.30 -0.42
CA LEU A 183 9.96 1.26 -1.45
C LEU A 183 8.70 0.43 -1.25
N SER A 184 7.93 0.22 -2.31
CA SER A 184 6.73 -0.62 -2.30
C SER A 184 6.92 -1.86 -3.17
N PHE A 185 6.55 -3.03 -2.65
CA PHE A 185 6.83 -4.31 -3.28
C PHE A 185 5.84 -5.41 -2.89
N PRO A 186 5.70 -6.45 -3.74
CA PRO A 186 4.95 -7.65 -3.36
C PRO A 186 5.57 -8.35 -2.16
N GLY A 187 4.76 -8.85 -1.24
CA GLY A 187 5.20 -9.43 0.03
C GLY A 187 6.22 -10.57 -0.06
N TRP A 188 6.43 -11.18 -1.24
CA TRP A 188 7.50 -12.14 -1.43
C TRP A 188 8.90 -11.52 -1.49
N TRP A 189 9.02 -10.21 -1.78
CA TRP A 189 10.29 -9.48 -1.73
C TRP A 189 10.71 -9.07 -0.32
N TYR A 190 9.81 -9.11 0.67
CA TYR A 190 10.07 -8.60 2.02
C TYR A 190 11.36 -9.14 2.64
N SER A 191 11.53 -10.48 2.70
CA SER A 191 12.74 -11.08 3.29
C SER A 191 14.00 -10.72 2.50
N THR A 192 13.95 -10.79 1.18
CA THR A 192 15.09 -10.47 0.31
C THR A 192 15.55 -9.01 0.47
N ILE A 193 14.62 -8.06 0.53
CA ILE A 193 14.93 -6.65 0.74
C ILE A 193 15.53 -6.43 2.13
N LYS A 194 14.93 -6.98 3.18
CA LYS A 194 15.43 -6.86 4.56
C LYS A 194 16.83 -7.44 4.75
N GLU A 195 17.15 -8.51 4.04
CA GLU A 195 18.44 -9.21 4.15
C GLU A 195 19.54 -8.58 3.28
N ASN A 196 19.19 -7.99 2.13
CA ASN A 196 20.18 -7.62 1.11
C ASN A 196 20.27 -6.12 0.81
N LEU A 197 19.26 -5.30 1.13
CA LEU A 197 19.29 -3.87 0.80
C LEU A 197 20.39 -3.13 1.55
N ASN A 198 20.62 -3.47 2.81
CA ASN A 198 21.64 -2.83 3.70
C ASN A 198 21.50 -1.29 3.75
N ARG A 199 20.30 -0.78 3.69
CA ARG A 199 19.92 0.63 3.82
C ARG A 199 18.64 0.75 4.60
N SER A 200 18.51 1.80 5.41
CA SER A 200 17.27 2.14 6.09
C SER A 200 16.41 3.01 5.17
N ILE A 201 15.20 2.58 4.94
CA ILE A 201 14.16 3.29 4.19
C ILE A 201 12.80 2.72 4.60
N ASP A 202 11.75 3.53 4.52
CA ASP A 202 10.40 3.04 4.76
C ASP A 202 9.99 2.00 3.72
N LEU A 203 9.32 0.96 4.18
CA LEU A 203 8.87 -0.16 3.36
C LEU A 203 7.35 -0.19 3.31
N LEU A 204 6.80 -0.41 2.13
CA LEU A 204 5.38 -0.61 1.91
C LEU A 204 5.20 -1.94 1.16
N THR A 205 4.13 -2.67 1.45
CA THR A 205 3.96 -3.97 0.78
C THR A 205 2.52 -4.27 0.46
N TRP A 206 2.34 -4.98 -0.65
CA TRP A 206 1.09 -5.64 -0.97
C TRP A 206 1.35 -7.11 -1.23
N LYS A 207 0.37 -7.96 -0.99
CA LYS A 207 0.41 -9.36 -1.37
C LYS A 207 -0.87 -9.69 -2.08
N HIS A 208 -0.78 -10.23 -3.31
CA HIS A 208 -1.94 -10.77 -3.97
C HIS A 208 -2.63 -11.77 -3.05
N ARG A 209 -3.90 -11.51 -2.72
CA ARG A 209 -4.74 -12.35 -1.88
C ARG A 209 -4.32 -12.47 -0.41
N THR A 210 -3.53 -11.53 0.13
CA THR A 210 -3.30 -11.51 1.58
C THR A 210 -4.58 -11.06 2.24
N THR A 211 -5.19 -11.98 2.96
CA THR A 211 -6.22 -11.68 3.92
C THR A 211 -5.55 -11.33 5.25
N GLN A 212 -6.24 -10.55 6.06
CA GLN A 212 -5.90 -10.26 7.44
C GLN A 212 -5.45 -11.49 8.24
N TRP A 213 -6.15 -12.61 8.07
CA TRP A 213 -5.83 -13.90 8.70
C TRP A 213 -4.42 -14.43 8.42
N GLN A 214 -3.83 -14.10 7.27
CA GLN A 214 -2.48 -14.54 6.95
C GLN A 214 -1.41 -13.73 7.69
N LEU A 215 -1.70 -12.50 8.06
CA LEU A 215 -0.81 -11.70 8.91
C LEU A 215 -0.80 -12.25 10.33
N LEU A 216 -1.98 -12.54 10.90
CA LEU A 216 -2.15 -13.05 12.26
C LEU A 216 -1.60 -14.45 12.47
N LEU A 217 -1.88 -15.36 11.54
CA LEU A 217 -1.67 -16.78 11.77
C LEU A 217 -0.29 -17.28 11.31
N THR A 218 0.56 -16.40 10.75
CA THR A 218 1.87 -16.82 10.26
C THR A 218 3.01 -16.10 11.00
N PRO A 219 4.11 -16.81 11.35
CA PRO A 219 5.28 -16.17 11.95
C PRO A 219 5.85 -15.02 11.09
N LYS A 220 5.73 -15.16 9.75
CA LYS A 220 6.13 -14.09 8.82
C LYS A 220 5.21 -12.87 8.94
N GLY A 221 3.92 -13.08 9.10
CA GLY A 221 2.95 -11.99 9.29
C GLY A 221 3.25 -11.20 10.56
N HIS A 222 3.45 -11.87 11.68
CA HIS A 222 3.85 -11.21 12.93
C HIS A 222 5.16 -10.41 12.78
N LYS A 223 6.19 -11.01 12.17
CA LYS A 223 7.43 -10.30 11.88
C LYS A 223 7.21 -9.03 11.04
N MET A 224 6.28 -9.06 10.10
CA MET A 224 5.94 -7.89 9.29
C MET A 224 5.17 -6.84 10.10
N LEU A 225 4.26 -7.25 10.99
CA LEU A 225 3.53 -6.33 11.86
C LEU A 225 4.45 -5.61 12.85
N ASP A 226 5.42 -6.32 13.39
CA ASP A 226 6.37 -5.80 14.38
C ASP A 226 7.52 -4.99 13.77
N ASP A 227 7.73 -5.05 12.43
CA ASP A 227 8.83 -4.35 11.77
C ASP A 227 8.58 -2.82 11.71
N PRO A 228 9.39 -1.99 12.39
CA PRO A 228 9.20 -0.54 12.41
C PRO A 228 9.50 0.14 11.06
N GLU A 229 10.29 -0.49 10.17
CA GLU A 229 10.54 0.04 8.83
C GLU A 229 9.38 -0.24 7.87
N LEU A 230 8.60 -1.30 8.11
CA LEU A 230 7.43 -1.62 7.30
C LEU A 230 6.25 -0.76 7.75
N LYS A 231 5.97 0.31 7.01
CA LYS A 231 4.94 1.31 7.37
C LYS A 231 3.54 0.92 6.94
N VAL A 232 3.39 0.29 5.78
CA VAL A 232 2.07 -0.07 5.25
C VAL A 232 2.05 -1.50 4.73
N ILE A 233 0.99 -2.21 5.07
CA ILE A 233 0.65 -3.55 4.56
C ILE A 233 -0.74 -3.46 3.95
N LEU A 234 -0.83 -3.63 2.62
CA LEU A 234 -2.12 -3.67 1.94
C LEU A 234 -2.77 -5.04 2.08
N VAL A 235 -4.03 -5.06 2.48
CA VAL A 235 -4.87 -6.26 2.64
C VAL A 235 -6.17 -6.12 1.85
N LYS A 236 -6.87 -7.26 1.65
CA LYS A 236 -8.17 -7.33 0.97
C LYS A 236 -9.27 -7.65 1.96
#